data_6add7c240ecd37632d4aa9bcedc212b9
#
_entry.id   6add7c240ecd37632d4aa9bcedc212b9
#
_cell.length_a   1.000
_cell.length_b   1.000
_cell.length_c   1.000
_cell.angle_alpha   90.00
_cell.angle_beta   90.00
_cell.angle_gamma   90.00
#
_symmetry.space_group_name_H-M   'P 1'
#
loop_
_entity.id
_entity.type
_entity.pdbx_description
1 polymer ?
#
loop_
_entity_poly.entity_id
_entity_poly.type
_entity_poly.pdbx_seq_one_letter_code
_entity_poly.pdbx_strand_id
1 'polypeptide(L)'
;MSTYIESSRFPVDDVNDASAREKQGGGRPEIWEMVFWWTRKPLISARSIIAGLVLPEETDPHSFKRVVGLDSQKTPHRENPRVPQSLKSKLSGLRLLDPFAGFGSIPLEAVRLGVGEVVAVELLPTAYVFLKAVLELPKWAVNNNLGDSLVSDIERWGKWVV
;
A
#
# COMPACT_ATOMS: atom_id res chain seq x y z
N MET A 1 23.76 -4.63 -8.35
CA MET A 1 23.14 -3.55 -9.15
C MET A 1 22.53 -2.59 -8.17
N SER A 2 22.90 -1.31 -8.27
CA SER A 2 22.33 -0.26 -7.42
C SER A 2 20.85 -0.03 -7.77
N THR A 3 20.08 0.34 -6.78
CA THR A 3 18.62 0.56 -6.90
C THR A 3 18.30 2.06 -6.88
N TYR A 4 17.11 2.43 -7.36
CA TYR A 4 16.74 3.84 -7.46
C TYR A 4 16.66 4.53 -6.09
N ILE A 5 16.35 3.82 -5.02
CA ILE A 5 16.33 4.39 -3.67
C ILE A 5 17.72 4.83 -3.19
N GLU A 6 18.80 4.26 -3.75
CA GLU A 6 20.19 4.64 -3.45
C GLU A 6 20.66 5.84 -4.29
N SER A 7 19.90 6.21 -5.31
CA SER A 7 20.24 7.35 -6.18
C SER A 7 20.00 8.70 -5.49
N SER A 8 20.91 9.66 -5.73
CA SER A 8 20.70 11.06 -5.33
C SER A 8 19.47 11.70 -6.00
N ARG A 9 18.91 11.08 -7.03
CA ARG A 9 17.69 11.51 -7.74
C ARG A 9 16.41 11.00 -7.10
N PHE A 10 16.49 10.13 -6.07
CA PHE A 10 15.31 9.69 -5.37
C PHE A 10 14.62 10.89 -4.68
N PRO A 11 13.34 11.14 -4.95
CA PRO A 11 12.67 12.39 -4.54
C PRO A 11 12.22 12.34 -3.07
N VAL A 12 13.18 12.35 -2.14
CA VAL A 12 12.92 12.23 -0.69
C VAL A 12 11.96 13.29 -0.20
N ASP A 13 12.14 14.54 -0.63
CA ASP A 13 11.30 15.66 -0.18
C ASP A 13 9.84 15.49 -0.64
N ASP A 14 9.61 15.13 -1.91
CA ASP A 14 8.26 14.87 -2.43
C ASP A 14 7.56 13.73 -1.68
N VAL A 15 8.31 12.65 -1.35
CA VAL A 15 7.80 11.51 -0.58
C VAL A 15 7.45 11.95 0.85
N ASN A 16 8.30 12.75 1.49
CA ASN A 16 8.09 13.25 2.84
C ASN A 16 6.87 14.19 2.89
N ASP A 17 6.77 15.12 1.95
CA ASP A 17 5.64 16.05 1.86
C ASP A 17 4.31 15.32 1.63
N ALA A 18 4.28 14.36 0.72
CA ALA A 18 3.10 13.55 0.49
C ALA A 18 2.73 12.71 1.73
N SER A 19 3.72 12.16 2.42
CA SER A 19 3.54 11.41 3.67
C SER A 19 3.02 12.27 4.82
N ALA A 20 3.49 13.51 4.91
CA ALA A 20 2.99 14.47 5.91
C ALA A 20 1.53 14.82 5.65
N ARG A 21 1.17 15.10 4.38
CA ARG A 21 -0.23 15.37 3.98
C ARG A 21 -1.15 14.17 4.24
N GLU A 22 -0.68 12.95 4.02
CA GLU A 22 -1.44 11.72 4.33
C GLU A 22 -1.81 11.60 5.80
N LYS A 23 -1.02 12.16 6.70
CA LYS A 23 -1.26 12.12 8.15
C LYS A 23 -2.18 13.24 8.67
N GLN A 24 -2.47 14.25 7.84
CA GLN A 24 -3.21 15.44 8.25
C GLN A 24 -4.69 15.38 7.85
N GLY A 25 -5.60 15.62 8.79
CA GLY A 25 -7.02 15.89 8.56
C GLY A 25 -7.69 15.00 7.51
N GLY A 26 -8.35 15.60 6.52
CA GLY A 26 -9.03 14.89 5.42
C GLY A 26 -8.11 14.16 4.44
N GLY A 27 -6.80 14.21 4.61
CA GLY A 27 -5.83 13.43 3.83
C GLY A 27 -5.68 11.97 4.28
N ARG A 28 -6.21 11.60 5.43
CA ARG A 28 -6.05 10.24 5.97
C ARG A 28 -6.74 9.19 5.07
N PRO A 29 -6.12 8.01 4.87
CA PRO A 29 -6.80 6.89 4.24
C PRO A 29 -8.01 6.44 5.04
N GLU A 30 -9.14 6.21 4.38
CA GLU A 30 -10.41 5.85 5.02
C GLU A 30 -10.32 4.58 5.87
N ILE A 31 -9.57 3.58 5.39
CA ILE A 31 -9.35 2.33 6.12
C ILE A 31 -8.67 2.53 7.48
N TRP A 32 -7.95 3.63 7.66
CA TRP A 32 -7.28 3.95 8.93
C TRP A 32 -8.15 4.75 9.90
N GLU A 33 -9.29 5.25 9.46
CA GLU A 33 -10.24 5.93 10.35
C GLU A 33 -11.05 4.95 11.21
N MET A 34 -11.14 3.68 10.81
CA MET A 34 -11.89 2.66 11.55
C MET A 34 -11.26 2.31 12.91
N VAL A 35 -9.95 2.32 13.01
CA VAL A 35 -9.22 2.00 14.24
C VAL A 35 -8.02 2.92 14.40
N PHE A 36 -7.86 3.52 15.56
CA PHE A 36 -6.70 4.34 15.87
C PHE A 36 -5.45 3.48 16.09
N TRP A 37 -4.40 3.73 15.30
CA TRP A 37 -3.12 3.04 15.42
C TRP A 37 -1.96 4.04 15.48
N TRP A 38 -1.21 4.02 16.59
CA TRP A 38 -0.20 5.03 16.92
C TRP A 38 0.97 5.08 15.94
N THR A 39 1.43 3.91 15.48
CA THR A 39 2.67 3.78 14.71
C THR A 39 2.43 3.55 13.22
N ARG A 40 1.29 3.98 12.71
CA ARG A 40 0.96 3.82 11.30
C ARG A 40 2.00 4.46 10.38
N LYS A 41 2.55 3.69 9.46
CA LYS A 41 3.42 4.19 8.40
C LYS A 41 2.57 4.78 7.28
N PRO A 42 2.98 5.92 6.68
CA PRO A 42 2.31 6.43 5.48
C PRO A 42 2.36 5.42 4.33
N LEU A 43 1.24 5.28 3.63
CA LEU A 43 1.13 4.39 2.47
C LEU A 43 2.07 4.83 1.35
N ILE A 44 2.13 6.14 1.10
CA ILE A 44 2.98 6.67 0.04
C ILE A 44 4.48 6.45 0.31
N SER A 45 4.93 6.53 1.57
CA SER A 45 6.30 6.19 1.93
C SER A 45 6.58 4.70 1.66
N ALA A 46 5.70 3.80 2.10
CA ALA A 46 5.85 2.37 1.89
C ALA A 46 5.92 2.05 0.38
N ARG A 47 4.99 2.60 -0.41
CA ARG A 47 4.96 2.45 -1.87
C ARG A 47 6.25 2.93 -2.53
N SER A 48 6.72 4.11 -2.15
CA SER A 48 7.91 4.72 -2.74
C SER A 48 9.17 3.93 -2.44
N ILE A 49 9.30 3.41 -1.21
CA ILE A 49 10.43 2.57 -0.82
C ILE A 49 10.43 1.26 -1.62
N ILE A 50 9.30 0.56 -1.67
CA ILE A 50 9.20 -0.71 -2.42
C ILE A 50 9.51 -0.51 -3.91
N ALA A 51 8.91 0.51 -4.53
CA ALA A 51 9.18 0.83 -5.93
C ALA A 51 10.65 1.22 -6.16
N GLY A 52 11.22 2.01 -5.27
CA GLY A 52 12.62 2.45 -5.33
C GLY A 52 13.63 1.31 -5.20
N LEU A 53 13.30 0.26 -4.43
CA LEU A 53 14.15 -0.94 -4.30
C LEU A 53 14.15 -1.83 -5.54
N VAL A 54 13.11 -1.77 -6.37
CA VAL A 54 12.97 -2.65 -7.55
C VAL A 54 13.38 -1.95 -8.85
N LEU A 55 13.27 -0.63 -8.89
CA LEU A 55 13.64 0.18 -10.04
C LEU A 55 15.17 0.36 -10.10
N PRO A 56 15.77 0.35 -11.32
CA PRO A 56 17.20 0.60 -11.50
C PRO A 56 17.58 2.03 -11.11
N GLU A 57 18.84 2.23 -10.72
CA GLU A 57 19.36 3.52 -10.28
C GLU A 57 19.16 4.65 -11.30
N GLU A 58 19.21 4.34 -12.59
CA GLU A 58 19.08 5.28 -13.70
C GLU A 58 17.63 5.70 -13.96
N THR A 59 16.68 5.23 -13.17
CA THR A 59 15.26 5.55 -13.35
C THR A 59 15.05 7.08 -13.39
N ASP A 60 14.29 7.52 -14.38
CA ASP A 60 13.91 8.92 -14.51
C ASP A 60 12.95 9.33 -13.38
N PRO A 61 13.19 10.47 -12.69
CA PRO A 61 12.35 10.94 -11.59
C PRO A 61 10.87 11.12 -11.94
N HIS A 62 10.54 11.59 -13.15
CA HIS A 62 9.15 11.73 -13.59
C HIS A 62 8.47 10.37 -13.75
N SER A 63 9.19 9.40 -14.30
CA SER A 63 8.71 8.02 -14.43
C SER A 63 8.46 7.38 -13.07
N PHE A 64 9.37 7.57 -12.11
CA PHE A 64 9.17 7.12 -10.73
C PHE A 64 7.93 7.76 -10.10
N LYS A 65 7.82 9.11 -10.14
CA LYS A 65 6.68 9.85 -9.58
C LYS A 65 5.34 9.36 -10.17
N ARG A 66 5.32 9.05 -11.45
CA ARG A 66 4.12 8.50 -12.12
C ARG A 66 3.77 7.11 -11.59
N VAL A 67 4.75 6.24 -11.42
CA VAL A 67 4.54 4.87 -10.88
C VAL A 67 3.91 4.93 -9.50
N VAL A 68 4.45 5.75 -8.60
CA VAL A 68 4.00 5.83 -7.21
C VAL A 68 2.80 6.76 -6.99
N GLY A 69 2.43 7.58 -7.99
CA GLY A 69 1.30 8.52 -7.93
C GLY A 69 1.66 9.89 -7.35
N LEU A 70 2.96 10.22 -7.21
CA LEU A 70 3.42 11.54 -6.74
C LEU A 70 3.23 12.65 -7.77
N ASP A 71 2.87 12.33 -9.01
CA ASP A 71 2.46 13.26 -10.04
C ASP A 71 1.01 13.74 -9.88
N SER A 72 0.23 13.09 -9.02
CA SER A 72 -1.13 13.47 -8.64
C SER A 72 -1.13 14.62 -7.63
N GLN A 73 -2.03 15.59 -7.78
CA GLN A 73 -1.99 16.82 -6.98
C GLN A 73 -2.61 16.74 -5.59
N LYS A 74 -3.37 15.68 -5.23
CA LYS A 74 -4.14 15.70 -3.98
C LYS A 74 -3.83 14.58 -3.00
N THR A 75 -4.07 13.34 -3.35
CA THR A 75 -4.04 12.20 -2.43
C THR A 75 -3.43 10.96 -3.07
N PRO A 76 -2.11 10.92 -3.31
CA PRO A 76 -1.46 9.84 -4.06
C PRO A 76 -1.69 8.45 -3.43
N HIS A 77 -1.84 8.36 -2.12
CA HIS A 77 -2.11 7.12 -1.41
C HIS A 77 -3.52 6.52 -1.70
N ARG A 78 -4.48 7.35 -2.15
CA ARG A 78 -5.84 6.89 -2.55
C ARG A 78 -5.86 6.34 -3.97
N GLU A 79 -4.89 6.68 -4.79
CA GLU A 79 -4.77 6.18 -6.16
C GLU A 79 -4.00 4.86 -6.19
N ASN A 80 -4.37 4.00 -7.14
CA ASN A 80 -3.59 2.80 -7.40
C ASN A 80 -2.27 3.17 -8.10
N PRO A 81 -1.16 2.48 -7.78
CA PRO A 81 0.11 2.67 -8.47
C PRO A 81 -0.03 2.35 -9.96
N ARG A 82 0.63 3.14 -10.81
CA ARG A 82 0.61 2.96 -12.28
C ARG A 82 1.83 2.16 -12.73
N VAL A 83 1.82 0.88 -12.41
CA VAL A 83 2.96 -0.01 -12.63
C VAL A 83 3.05 -0.44 -14.09
N PRO A 84 4.13 -0.09 -14.82
CA PRO A 84 4.33 -0.54 -16.21
C PRO A 84 4.57 -2.05 -16.27
N GLN A 85 4.27 -2.67 -17.41
CA GLN A 85 4.33 -4.13 -17.56
C GLN A 85 5.73 -4.70 -17.28
N SER A 86 6.78 -4.00 -17.65
CA SER A 86 8.17 -4.39 -17.35
C SER A 86 8.46 -4.49 -15.87
N LEU A 87 7.88 -3.57 -15.07
CA LEU A 87 8.02 -3.57 -13.61
C LEU A 87 7.11 -4.62 -12.97
N LYS A 88 5.90 -4.82 -13.49
CA LYS A 88 4.99 -5.89 -13.02
C LYS A 88 5.64 -7.26 -13.09
N SER A 89 6.32 -7.58 -14.17
CA SER A 89 7.02 -8.86 -14.33
C SER A 89 8.14 -9.06 -13.30
N LYS A 90 8.83 -8.00 -12.92
CA LYS A 90 9.83 -8.07 -11.83
C LYS A 90 9.16 -8.25 -10.47
N LEU A 91 8.16 -7.43 -10.16
CA LEU A 91 7.45 -7.44 -8.87
C LEU A 91 6.75 -8.79 -8.62
N SER A 92 6.15 -9.37 -9.64
CA SER A 92 5.46 -10.67 -9.51
C SER A 92 6.38 -11.84 -9.17
N GLY A 93 7.67 -11.72 -9.41
CA GLY A 93 8.69 -12.70 -9.01
C GLY A 93 9.26 -12.48 -7.61
N LEU A 94 8.88 -11.40 -6.92
CA LEU A 94 9.42 -11.06 -5.61
C LEU A 94 8.57 -11.59 -4.46
N ARG A 95 9.24 -11.79 -3.32
CA ARG A 95 8.64 -12.08 -2.03
C ARG A 95 8.97 -10.96 -1.06
N LEU A 96 7.98 -10.45 -0.34
CA LEU A 96 8.12 -9.44 0.68
C LEU A 96 7.71 -10.02 2.03
N LEU A 97 8.57 -9.86 3.04
CA LEU A 97 8.27 -10.18 4.42
C LEU A 97 8.24 -8.89 5.24
N ASP A 98 7.14 -8.63 5.92
CA ASP A 98 7.05 -7.62 6.99
C ASP A 98 6.83 -8.32 8.33
N PRO A 99 7.91 -8.46 9.16
CA PRO A 99 7.82 -9.18 10.43
C PRO A 99 7.13 -8.39 11.55
N PHE A 100 6.81 -7.11 11.33
CA PHE A 100 6.15 -6.22 12.29
C PHE A 100 5.11 -5.35 11.57
N ALA A 101 4.15 -6.01 10.93
CA ALA A 101 3.26 -5.40 9.94
C ALA A 101 2.33 -4.31 10.51
N GLY A 102 2.02 -4.34 11.80
CA GLY A 102 1.05 -3.42 12.39
C GLY A 102 -0.28 -3.47 11.64
N PHE A 103 -0.78 -2.35 11.21
CA PHE A 103 -1.97 -2.26 10.36
C PHE A 103 -1.68 -2.39 8.85
N GLY A 104 -0.52 -2.93 8.49
CA GLY A 104 -0.27 -3.44 7.15
C GLY A 104 0.01 -2.40 6.07
N SER A 105 0.55 -1.22 6.40
CA SER A 105 0.90 -0.22 5.37
C SER A 105 1.86 -0.77 4.32
N ILE A 106 2.91 -1.45 4.75
CA ILE A 106 3.92 -2.04 3.85
C ILE A 106 3.32 -3.21 3.05
N PRO A 107 2.67 -4.21 3.69
CA PRO A 107 2.03 -5.30 2.95
C PRO A 107 0.97 -4.82 1.95
N LEU A 108 0.14 -3.84 2.33
CA LEU A 108 -0.90 -3.30 1.46
C LEU A 108 -0.31 -2.68 0.19
N GLU A 109 0.71 -1.84 0.33
CA GLU A 109 1.34 -1.21 -0.82
C GLU A 109 2.15 -2.20 -1.67
N ALA A 110 2.72 -3.25 -1.06
CA ALA A 110 3.33 -4.35 -1.80
C ALA A 110 2.31 -5.09 -2.68
N VAL A 111 1.14 -5.41 -2.14
CA VAL A 111 0.04 -6.02 -2.90
C VAL A 111 -0.44 -5.10 -4.02
N ARG A 112 -0.63 -3.80 -3.75
CA ARG A 112 -1.06 -2.81 -4.76
C ARG A 112 -0.05 -2.63 -5.88
N LEU A 113 1.25 -2.73 -5.59
CA LEU A 113 2.32 -2.70 -6.58
C LEU A 113 2.39 -3.99 -7.41
N GLY A 114 1.85 -5.11 -6.93
CA GLY A 114 1.86 -6.39 -7.61
C GLY A 114 3.03 -7.30 -7.23
N VAL A 115 3.54 -7.19 -6.01
CA VAL A 115 4.50 -8.15 -5.45
C VAL A 115 3.85 -9.54 -5.40
N GLY A 116 4.57 -10.56 -5.89
CA GLY A 116 4.00 -11.90 -6.10
C GLY A 116 3.62 -12.63 -4.81
N GLU A 117 4.41 -12.50 -3.78
CA GLU A 117 4.11 -13.06 -2.46
C GLU A 117 4.38 -12.01 -1.37
N VAL A 118 3.41 -11.81 -0.50
CA VAL A 118 3.52 -10.87 0.63
C VAL A 118 3.16 -11.60 1.92
N VAL A 119 4.12 -11.64 2.84
CA VAL A 119 3.95 -12.25 4.18
C VAL A 119 3.98 -11.14 5.21
N ALA A 120 2.88 -10.99 5.93
CA ALA A 120 2.73 -10.03 7.03
C ALA A 120 2.64 -10.79 8.36
N VAL A 121 3.50 -10.45 9.31
CA VAL A 121 3.51 -11.03 10.65
C VAL A 121 3.15 -9.96 11.66
N GLU A 122 2.25 -10.29 12.58
CA GLU A 122 1.81 -9.36 13.63
C GLU A 122 1.43 -10.13 14.89
N LEU A 123 1.85 -9.60 16.04
CA LEU A 123 1.62 -10.20 17.34
C LEU A 123 0.26 -9.83 17.93
N LEU A 124 -0.20 -8.59 17.69
CA LEU A 124 -1.38 -8.04 18.33
C LEU A 124 -2.67 -8.52 17.63
N PRO A 125 -3.61 -9.16 18.36
CA PRO A 125 -4.83 -9.71 17.76
C PRO A 125 -5.65 -8.70 16.97
N THR A 126 -5.77 -7.46 17.45
CA THR A 126 -6.51 -6.38 16.74
C THR A 126 -5.90 -6.09 15.37
N ALA A 127 -4.57 -5.94 15.31
CA ALA A 127 -3.89 -5.69 14.06
C ALA A 127 -3.94 -6.92 13.14
N TYR A 128 -3.85 -8.13 13.69
CA TYR A 128 -4.01 -9.36 12.91
C TYR A 128 -5.40 -9.46 12.24
N VAL A 129 -6.47 -9.17 12.97
CA VAL A 129 -7.83 -9.15 12.41
C VAL A 129 -7.94 -8.09 11.31
N PHE A 130 -7.34 -6.92 11.52
CA PHE A 130 -7.30 -5.86 10.51
C PHE A 130 -6.55 -6.28 9.24
N LEU A 131 -5.40 -6.93 9.38
CA LEU A 131 -4.64 -7.47 8.24
C LEU A 131 -5.46 -8.50 7.45
N LYS A 132 -6.16 -9.39 8.13
CA LYS A 132 -7.08 -10.35 7.48
C LYS A 132 -8.18 -9.64 6.70
N ALA A 133 -8.82 -8.64 7.33
CA ALA A 133 -9.91 -7.88 6.71
C ALA A 133 -9.48 -7.08 5.48
N VAL A 134 -8.27 -6.52 5.46
CA VAL A 134 -7.80 -5.62 4.40
C VAL A 134 -7.03 -6.36 3.30
N LEU A 135 -6.25 -7.38 3.65
CA LEU A 135 -5.34 -8.03 2.70
C LEU A 135 -5.85 -9.38 2.20
N GLU A 136 -6.41 -10.20 3.08
CA GLU A 136 -6.72 -11.60 2.76
C GLU A 136 -8.18 -11.79 2.33
N LEU A 137 -9.13 -11.37 3.15
CA LEU A 137 -10.55 -11.65 2.91
C LEU A 137 -11.09 -11.03 1.61
N PRO A 138 -10.77 -9.79 1.22
CA PRO A 138 -11.22 -9.24 -0.05
C PRO A 138 -10.69 -10.01 -1.25
N LYS A 139 -9.42 -10.40 -1.22
CA LYS A 139 -8.80 -11.21 -2.28
C LYS A 139 -9.43 -12.60 -2.35
N TRP A 140 -9.65 -13.22 -1.20
CA TRP A 140 -10.33 -14.52 -1.12
C TRP A 140 -11.76 -14.44 -1.68
N ALA A 141 -12.53 -13.41 -1.31
CA ALA A 141 -13.89 -13.23 -1.81
C ALA A 141 -13.93 -13.06 -3.33
N VAL A 142 -13.04 -12.24 -3.90
CA VAL A 142 -12.95 -12.07 -5.35
C VAL A 142 -12.59 -13.38 -6.05
N ASN A 143 -11.62 -14.12 -5.54
CA ASN A 143 -11.18 -15.40 -6.13
C ASN A 143 -12.26 -16.50 -6.05
N ASN A 144 -13.22 -16.38 -5.15
CA ASN A 144 -14.35 -17.32 -5.00
C ASN A 144 -15.66 -16.78 -5.55
N ASN A 145 -15.65 -15.69 -6.32
CA ASN A 145 -16.85 -15.03 -6.88
C ASN A 145 -17.86 -14.56 -5.80
N LEU A 146 -17.34 -14.20 -4.63
CA LEU A 146 -18.14 -13.73 -3.48
C LEU A 146 -17.97 -12.22 -3.22
N GLY A 147 -17.35 -11.47 -4.14
CA GLY A 147 -17.06 -10.05 -3.96
C GLY A 147 -18.32 -9.23 -3.67
N ASP A 148 -19.37 -9.37 -4.49
CA ASP A 148 -20.64 -8.64 -4.32
C ASP A 148 -21.38 -9.08 -3.05
N SER A 149 -21.33 -10.36 -2.71
CA SER A 149 -21.88 -10.90 -1.46
C SER A 149 -21.21 -10.30 -0.24
N LEU A 150 -19.87 -10.20 -0.25
CA LEU A 150 -19.10 -9.58 0.83
C LEU A 150 -19.49 -8.11 1.02
N VAL A 151 -19.60 -7.34 -0.07
CA VAL A 151 -20.03 -5.93 0.01
C VAL A 151 -21.42 -5.82 0.61
N SER A 152 -22.38 -6.62 0.12
CA SER A 152 -23.76 -6.63 0.60
C SER A 152 -23.87 -7.00 2.08
N ASP A 153 -23.08 -7.97 2.52
CA ASP A 153 -23.05 -8.39 3.93
C ASP A 153 -22.43 -7.29 4.84
N ILE A 154 -21.36 -6.63 4.40
CA ILE A 154 -20.79 -5.49 5.14
C ILE A 154 -21.81 -4.36 5.29
N GLU A 155 -22.53 -4.00 4.22
CA GLU A 155 -23.56 -2.97 4.26
C GLU A 155 -24.73 -3.38 5.17
N ARG A 156 -25.20 -4.62 5.08
CA ARG A 156 -26.29 -5.15 5.88
C ARG A 156 -25.96 -5.14 7.37
N TRP A 157 -24.83 -5.71 7.74
CA TRP A 157 -24.42 -5.82 9.14
C TRP A 157 -23.96 -4.48 9.71
N GLY A 158 -23.33 -3.63 8.90
CA GLY A 158 -22.99 -2.27 9.30
C GLY A 158 -24.23 -1.46 9.69
N LYS A 159 -25.32 -1.55 8.91
CA LYS A 159 -26.61 -0.90 9.25
C LYS A 159 -27.29 -1.49 10.48
N TRP A 160 -27.01 -2.75 10.80
CA TRP A 160 -27.60 -3.40 11.97
C TRP A 160 -26.89 -3.00 13.27
N VAL A 161 -25.59 -2.69 13.21
CA VAL A 161 -24.78 -2.29 14.38
C VAL A 161 -24.97 -0.82 14.76
N VAL A 162 -25.35 0.05 13.81
CA VAL A 162 -25.58 1.50 14.00
C VAL A 162 -27.04 1.77 14.27
#